data_9fe2b43b08a1d58a259f0423269e2ee5
#
_entry.id   9fe2b43b08a1d58a259f0423269e2ee5
#
_cell.length_a   1.000
_cell.length_b   1.000
_cell.length_c   1.000
_cell.angle_alpha   90.00
_cell.angle_beta   90.00
_cell.angle_gamma   90.00
#
_symmetry.space_group_name_H-M   'P 1'
#
loop_
_entity.id
_entity.type
_entity.pdbx_description
1 polymer ?
#
loop_
_entity_poly.entity_id
_entity_poly.type
_entity_poly.pdbx_seq_one_letter_code
_entity_poly.pdbx_strand_id
1 'polypeptide(L)' 'TDEEIRRRAVTVLSKLNDTDRRIYYEHYVRRKPLWQVAAELNMTENAVSKRHVRLKEKIKRSIRSLK' A
#
# COMPACT_ATOMS: atom_id res chain seq x y z
N THR A 1 -3.67 19.44 -3.89
CA THR A 1 -3.92 19.59 -2.45
C THR A 1 -3.81 18.24 -1.73
N ASP A 2 -3.65 18.27 -0.43
CA ASP A 2 -3.58 17.05 0.38
C ASP A 2 -4.86 16.23 0.26
N GLU A 3 -5.99 16.87 0.15
CA GLU A 3 -7.26 16.19 -0.01
C GLU A 3 -7.36 15.45 -1.34
N GLU A 4 -6.87 16.05 -2.41
CA GLU A 4 -6.83 15.40 -3.72
C GLU A 4 -5.92 14.19 -3.70
N ILE A 5 -4.77 14.30 -3.04
CA ILE A 5 -3.84 13.19 -2.90
C ILE A 5 -4.50 12.05 -2.14
N ARG A 6 -5.21 12.35 -1.05
CA ARG A 6 -5.95 11.33 -0.29
C ARG A 6 -7.02 10.65 -1.13
N ARG A 7 -7.77 11.41 -1.91
CA ARG A 7 -8.81 10.84 -2.78
C ARG A 7 -8.19 9.89 -3.81
N ARG A 8 -7.07 10.28 -4.40
CA ARG A 8 -6.37 9.41 -5.35
C ARG A 8 -5.87 8.14 -4.68
N ALA A 9 -5.29 8.27 -3.49
CA ALA A 9 -4.83 7.10 -2.73
C ALA A 9 -5.99 6.16 -2.42
N VAL A 10 -7.13 6.70 -1.97
CA VAL A 10 -8.32 5.89 -1.69
C VAL A 10 -8.81 5.18 -2.95
N THR A 11 -8.82 5.87 -4.09
CA THR A 11 -9.21 5.28 -5.36
C THR A 11 -8.31 4.10 -5.74
N VAL A 12 -6.99 4.29 -5.59
CA VAL A 12 -6.03 3.20 -5.86
C VAL A 12 -6.27 2.05 -4.90
N LEU A 13 -6.44 2.35 -3.61
CA LEU A 13 -6.64 1.32 -2.59
C LEU A 13 -7.92 0.52 -2.83
N SER A 14 -8.97 1.16 -3.32
CA SER A 14 -10.24 0.48 -3.60
C SER A 14 -10.12 -0.52 -4.74
N LYS A 15 -9.13 -0.36 -5.61
CA LYS A 15 -8.87 -1.26 -6.74
C LYS A 15 -7.90 -2.38 -6.40
N LEU A 16 -7.28 -2.32 -5.22
CA LEU A 16 -6.35 -3.35 -4.78
C LEU A 16 -7.09 -4.56 -4.23
N ASN A 17 -6.45 -5.72 -4.28
CA ASN A 17 -7.00 -6.89 -3.61
C ASN A 17 -6.86 -6.74 -2.08
N ASP A 18 -7.51 -7.63 -1.33
CA ASP A 18 -7.53 -7.54 0.13
C ASP A 18 -6.14 -7.63 0.75
N THR A 19 -5.28 -8.46 0.19
CA THR A 19 -3.92 -8.63 0.71
C THR A 19 -3.12 -7.33 0.59
N ASP A 20 -3.18 -6.68 -0.57
CA ASP A 20 -2.43 -5.44 -0.79
C ASP A 20 -2.97 -4.30 0.06
N ARG A 21 -4.30 -4.20 0.22
CA ARG A 21 -4.90 -3.21 1.12
C ARG A 21 -4.46 -3.43 2.55
N ARG A 22 -4.38 -4.67 2.99
CA ARG A 22 -3.96 -4.99 4.34
C ARG A 22 -2.49 -4.63 4.57
N ILE A 23 -1.62 -4.91 3.58
CA ILE A 23 -0.22 -4.52 3.65
C ILE A 23 -0.11 -3.00 3.79
N TYR A 24 -0.84 -2.26 2.98
CA TYR A 24 -0.83 -0.80 3.08
C TYR A 24 -1.27 -0.33 4.46
N TYR A 25 -2.40 -0.82 4.94
CA TYR A 25 -2.95 -0.40 6.23
C TYR A 25 -2.00 -0.71 7.37
N GLU A 26 -1.52 -1.95 7.44
CA GLU A 26 -0.68 -2.37 8.56
C GLU A 26 0.69 -1.67 8.55
N HIS A 27 1.25 -1.44 7.38
CA HIS A 27 2.57 -0.84 7.28
C HIS A 27 2.54 0.69 7.38
N TYR A 28 1.63 1.34 6.66
CA TYR A 28 1.60 2.80 6.62
C TYR A 28 0.76 3.44 7.72
N VAL A 29 -0.39 2.88 8.01
CA VAL A 29 -1.30 3.45 9.01
C VAL A 29 -0.89 3.01 10.40
N ARG A 30 -0.68 1.73 10.61
CA ARG A 30 -0.30 1.19 11.91
C ARG A 30 1.21 1.15 12.13
N ARG A 31 1.98 1.50 11.15
CA ARG A 31 3.44 1.63 11.21
C ARG A 31 4.17 0.35 11.64
N LYS A 32 3.65 -0.79 11.24
CA LYS A 32 4.30 -2.06 11.52
C LYS A 32 5.42 -2.30 10.51
N PRO A 33 6.55 -2.89 10.93
CA PRO A 33 7.59 -3.27 9.97
C PRO A 33 7.10 -4.37 9.04
N LEU A 34 7.68 -4.46 7.85
CA LEU A 34 7.23 -5.43 6.85
C LEU A 34 7.35 -6.87 7.32
N TRP A 35 8.36 -7.20 8.13
CA TRP A 35 8.52 -8.56 8.65
C TRP A 35 7.35 -8.95 9.55
N GLN A 36 6.82 -7.99 10.31
CA GLN A 36 5.67 -8.25 11.18
C GLN A 36 4.39 -8.41 10.36
N VAL A 37 4.21 -7.57 9.34
CA VAL A 37 3.07 -7.69 8.44
C VAL A 37 3.09 -9.05 7.74
N ALA A 38 4.26 -9.48 7.29
CA ALA A 38 4.41 -10.79 6.66
C ALA A 38 4.01 -11.92 7.61
N ALA A 39 4.47 -11.85 8.84
CA ALA A 39 4.12 -12.86 9.84
C ALA A 39 2.59 -12.92 10.08
N GLU A 40 1.96 -11.77 10.19
CA GLU A 40 0.51 -11.69 10.42
C GLU A 40 -0.30 -12.21 9.22
N LEU A 41 0.22 -12.04 8.01
CA LEU A 41 -0.44 -12.50 6.79
C LEU A 41 -0.03 -13.91 6.38
N ASN A 42 0.81 -14.55 7.18
CA ASN A 42 1.35 -15.87 6.88
C ASN A 42 2.05 -15.90 5.52
N MET A 43 2.84 -14.86 5.25
CA MET A 43 3.60 -14.70 4.02
C MET A 43 5.08 -14.52 4.34
N THR A 44 5.95 -14.69 3.34
CA THR A 44 7.36 -14.38 3.51
C THR A 44 7.56 -12.86 3.45
N GLU A 45 8.59 -12.38 4.13
CA GLU A 45 8.93 -10.96 4.08
C GLU A 45 9.25 -10.52 2.65
N ASN A 46 9.94 -11.36 1.89
CA ASN A 46 10.28 -11.07 0.50
C ASN A 46 9.02 -10.88 -0.36
N ALA A 47 8.02 -11.74 -0.18
CA ALA A 47 6.75 -11.61 -0.91
C ALA A 47 6.02 -10.31 -0.56
N VAL A 48 5.97 -9.95 0.72
CA VAL A 48 5.35 -8.71 1.17
C VAL A 48 6.12 -7.51 0.64
N SER A 49 7.45 -7.57 0.67
CA SER A 49 8.29 -6.49 0.16
C SER A 49 8.05 -6.22 -1.32
N LYS A 50 7.93 -7.27 -2.14
CA LYS A 50 7.63 -7.11 -3.56
C LYS A 50 6.27 -6.49 -3.80
N ARG A 51 5.26 -6.91 -3.05
CA ARG A 51 3.93 -6.32 -3.14
C ARG A 51 3.94 -4.86 -2.70
N HIS A 52 4.71 -4.55 -1.67
CA HIS A 52 4.86 -3.18 -1.17
C HIS A 52 5.46 -2.26 -2.23
N VAL A 53 6.49 -2.72 -2.94
CA VAL A 53 7.11 -1.93 -4.01
C VAL A 53 6.09 -1.63 -5.11
N ARG A 54 5.32 -2.63 -5.55
CA ARG A 54 4.29 -2.44 -6.57
C ARG A 54 3.21 -1.47 -6.12
N LEU A 55 2.76 -1.62 -4.88
CA LEU A 55 1.75 -0.74 -4.28
C LEU A 55 2.24 0.71 -4.27
N LYS A 56 3.47 0.91 -3.81
CA LYS A 56 4.10 2.22 -3.76
C LYS A 56 4.16 2.88 -5.15
N GLU A 57 4.52 2.11 -6.17
CA GLU A 57 4.57 2.61 -7.55
C GLU A 57 3.19 3.02 -8.06
N LYS A 58 2.16 2.21 -7.78
CA LYS A 58 0.80 2.54 -8.19
C LYS A 58 0.32 3.84 -7.56
N ILE A 59 0.61 4.03 -6.28
CA ILE A 59 0.22 5.26 -5.58
C ILE A 59 0.96 6.46 -6.16
N LYS A 60 2.25 6.34 -6.40
CA LYS A 60 3.04 7.42 -7.00
C LYS A 60 2.53 7.82 -8.38
N ARG A 61 2.22 6.85 -9.22
CA ARG A 61 1.68 7.12 -10.55
C ARG A 61 0.35 7.86 -10.47
N SER A 62 -0.50 7.45 -9.56
CA SER A 62 -1.80 8.08 -9.37
C SER A 62 -1.66 9.54 -8.92
N ILE A 63 -0.72 9.81 -8.01
CA ILE A 63 -0.44 11.16 -7.55
C ILE A 63 0.14 12.03 -8.66
N ARG A 64 1.06 11.48 -9.47
CA ARG A 64 1.64 12.20 -10.60
C ARG A 64 0.60 12.63 -11.63
N SER A 65 -0.45 11.86 -11.80
CA SER A 65 -1.48 12.19 -12.77
C SER A 65 -2.34 13.39 -12.37
N LEU A 66 -2.18 13.90 -11.16
CA LEU A 66 -2.87 15.10 -10.69
C LEU A 66 -2.28 16.40 -11.25
N LYS A 67 -1.11 16.37 -11.84
CA LYS A 67 -0.48 17.58 -12.37
C LYS A 67 -1.05 18.01 -13.71
#